data_c3dc326af7e220889f5bd425d02ef573
#
_entry.id   c3dc326af7e220889f5bd425d02ef573
#
_cell.length_a   1.000
_cell.length_b   1.000
_cell.length_c   1.000
_cell.angle_alpha   90.00
_cell.angle_beta   90.00
_cell.angle_gamma   90.00
#
_symmetry.space_group_name_H-M   'P 1'
#
loop_
_entity.id
_entity.type
_entity.pdbx_description
1 polymer ?
#
loop_
_entity_poly.entity_id
_entity_poly.type
_entity_poly.pdbx_seq_one_letter_code
_entity_poly.pdbx_strand_id
1 'polypeptide(L)'
;MKVTAEIDVMPKEYFKHLCDITIKDIKKSTNKEVSLKDLLDGYHYEKIVPFKKREAIISMSVGPLIEDKYFIMKYETKDTKCLYYYDFSSKDGKNYVTYSEENNYKKDTIGNKLGTLKRKFDEKALKRRIFNNIELTTTYIKNHREEK
;
A
#
# COMPACT_ATOMS: atom_id res chain seq x y z
N MET A 1 4.01 6.17 -10.63
CA MET A 1 2.87 5.43 -11.20
C MET A 1 1.62 5.74 -10.41
N LYS A 2 0.49 5.89 -11.09
CA LYS A 2 -0.78 6.28 -10.48
C LYS A 2 -1.94 5.52 -11.14
N VAL A 3 -2.84 4.98 -10.32
CA VAL A 3 -4.03 4.25 -10.78
C VAL A 3 -5.25 4.80 -10.02
N THR A 4 -6.27 5.23 -10.75
CA THR A 4 -7.54 5.64 -10.16
C THR A 4 -8.61 4.62 -10.55
N ALA A 5 -9.37 4.16 -9.56
CA ALA A 5 -10.44 3.18 -9.76
C ALA A 5 -11.69 3.58 -9.01
N GLU A 6 -12.85 3.34 -9.63
CA GLU A 6 -14.13 3.42 -8.92
C GLU A 6 -14.22 2.23 -7.97
N ILE A 7 -14.67 2.48 -6.75
CA ILE A 7 -14.83 1.44 -5.73
C ILE A 7 -16.29 1.34 -5.30
N ASP A 8 -16.74 0.13 -5.10
CA ASP A 8 -18.13 -0.17 -4.72
C ASP A 8 -18.25 -0.35 -3.20
N VAL A 9 -17.48 0.44 -2.47
CA VAL A 9 -17.49 0.49 -1.00
C VAL A 9 -17.28 1.94 -0.59
N MET A 10 -17.61 2.25 0.66
CA MET A 10 -17.35 3.60 1.19
C MET A 10 -15.85 3.80 1.45
N PRO A 11 -15.34 5.03 1.27
CA PRO A 11 -13.94 5.33 1.61
C PRO A 11 -13.57 4.92 3.03
N LYS A 12 -14.46 5.13 4.00
CA LYS A 12 -14.22 4.74 5.40
C LYS A 12 -14.03 3.23 5.56
N GLU A 13 -14.71 2.42 4.75
CA GLU A 13 -14.59 0.96 4.80
C GLU A 13 -13.22 0.52 4.25
N TYR A 14 -12.81 1.11 3.13
CA TYR A 14 -11.53 0.79 2.51
C TYR A 14 -10.37 1.25 3.39
N PHE A 15 -10.45 2.47 3.90
CA PHE A 15 -9.45 3.03 4.81
C PHE A 15 -9.29 2.16 6.06
N LYS A 16 -10.41 1.79 6.68
CA LYS A 16 -10.40 0.90 7.85
C LYS A 16 -9.75 -0.44 7.54
N HIS A 17 -10.04 -1.00 6.37
CA HIS A 17 -9.45 -2.26 5.93
C HIS A 17 -7.92 -2.15 5.84
N LEU A 18 -7.40 -1.08 5.24
CA LEU A 18 -5.96 -0.85 5.16
C LEU A 18 -5.33 -0.73 6.54
N CYS A 19 -5.98 -0.02 7.45
CA CYS A 19 -5.50 0.12 8.83
C CYS A 19 -5.53 -1.22 9.57
N ASP A 20 -6.60 -2.00 9.41
CA ASP A 20 -6.72 -3.32 10.06
C ASP A 20 -5.64 -4.28 9.58
N ILE A 21 -5.36 -4.31 8.28
CA ILE A 21 -4.28 -5.13 7.71
C ILE A 21 -2.93 -4.71 8.31
N THR A 22 -2.71 -3.41 8.41
CA THR A 22 -1.45 -2.87 8.93
C THR A 22 -1.28 -3.21 10.41
N ILE A 23 -2.34 -3.07 11.20
CA ILE A 23 -2.33 -3.42 12.63
C ILE A 23 -1.99 -4.90 12.81
N LYS A 24 -2.58 -5.77 11.99
CA LYS A 24 -2.29 -7.20 12.02
C LYS A 24 -0.84 -7.49 11.63
N ASP A 25 -0.32 -6.79 10.62
CA ASP A 25 1.06 -6.95 10.20
C ASP A 25 2.05 -6.52 11.30
N ILE A 26 1.76 -5.42 11.98
CA ILE A 26 2.57 -4.97 13.12
C ILE A 26 2.56 -6.02 14.22
N LYS A 27 1.40 -6.55 14.57
CA LYS A 27 1.27 -7.61 15.59
C LYS A 27 2.07 -8.84 15.21
N LYS A 28 1.96 -9.28 13.97
CA LYS A 28 2.69 -10.46 13.47
C LYS A 28 4.20 -10.23 13.46
N SER A 29 4.63 -9.02 13.10
CA SER A 29 6.06 -8.70 12.93
C SER A 29 6.77 -8.34 14.22
N THR A 30 6.08 -7.69 15.16
CA THR A 30 6.68 -7.12 16.38
C THR A 30 6.07 -7.64 17.68
N ASN A 31 4.96 -8.37 17.60
CA ASN A 31 4.16 -8.82 18.75
C ASN A 31 3.57 -7.66 19.56
N LYS A 32 3.49 -6.46 18.96
CA LYS A 32 2.90 -5.28 19.61
C LYS A 32 1.50 -5.02 19.07
N GLU A 33 0.61 -4.62 19.95
CA GLU A 33 -0.72 -4.18 19.57
C GLU A 33 -0.74 -2.65 19.48
N VAL A 34 -1.19 -2.14 18.34
CA VAL A 34 -1.27 -0.69 18.11
C VAL A 34 -2.72 -0.33 17.80
N SER A 35 -3.06 0.93 18.09
CA SER A 35 -4.39 1.47 17.85
C SER A 35 -4.44 2.23 16.52
N LEU A 36 -5.65 2.54 16.08
CA LEU A 36 -5.84 3.40 14.92
C LEU A 36 -5.15 4.76 15.13
N LYS A 37 -5.25 5.32 16.33
CA LYS A 37 -4.60 6.60 16.64
C LYS A 37 -3.10 6.56 16.41
N ASP A 38 -2.45 5.45 16.77
CA ASP A 38 -1.01 5.28 16.53
C ASP A 38 -0.68 5.39 15.04
N LEU A 39 -1.50 4.79 14.18
CA LEU A 39 -1.32 4.88 12.74
C LEU A 39 -1.60 6.28 12.21
N LEU A 40 -2.65 6.93 12.71
CA LEU A 40 -2.99 8.30 12.29
C LEU A 40 -1.86 9.27 12.61
N ASP A 41 -1.23 9.12 13.77
CA ASP A 41 -0.10 9.96 14.21
C ASP A 41 1.20 9.62 13.47
N GLY A 42 1.29 8.45 12.92
CA GLY A 42 2.50 7.94 12.28
C GLY A 42 3.20 6.88 13.15
N TYR A 43 3.48 5.73 12.57
CA TYR A 43 4.07 4.61 13.30
C TYR A 43 5.19 3.98 12.49
N HIS A 44 6.27 3.62 13.15
CA HIS A 44 7.43 2.98 12.54
C HIS A 44 7.65 1.61 13.16
N TYR A 45 7.94 0.61 12.32
CA TYR A 45 8.30 -0.73 12.79
C TYR A 45 9.22 -1.42 11.79
N GLU A 46 9.84 -2.50 12.23
CA GLU A 46 10.72 -3.29 11.38
C GLU A 46 10.17 -4.70 11.21
N LYS A 47 10.38 -5.25 10.01
CA LYS A 47 10.03 -6.63 9.68
C LYS A 47 11.28 -7.38 9.30
N ILE A 48 11.37 -8.62 9.72
CA ILE A 48 12.43 -9.54 9.29
C ILE A 48 11.78 -10.54 8.34
N VAL A 49 12.25 -10.58 7.11
CA VAL A 49 11.70 -11.47 6.08
C VAL A 49 12.81 -12.36 5.53
N PRO A 50 12.50 -13.64 5.19
CA PRO A 50 13.48 -14.50 4.52
C PRO A 50 13.76 -13.97 3.13
N PHE A 51 15.04 -13.85 2.79
CA PHE A 51 15.48 -13.43 1.47
C PHE A 51 16.66 -14.29 1.03
N LYS A 52 16.41 -15.18 0.07
CA LYS A 52 17.39 -16.19 -0.37
C LYS A 52 17.84 -17.03 0.84
N LYS A 53 19.14 -17.11 1.12
CA LYS A 53 19.68 -17.83 2.28
C LYS A 53 19.90 -16.94 3.51
N ARG A 54 19.40 -15.70 3.49
CA ARG A 54 19.63 -14.71 4.55
C ARG A 54 18.30 -14.11 4.99
N GLU A 55 18.33 -13.37 6.06
CA GLU A 55 17.21 -12.56 6.51
C GLU A 55 17.43 -11.12 6.07
N ALA A 56 16.37 -10.48 5.58
CA ALA A 56 16.38 -9.07 5.24
C ALA A 56 15.54 -8.30 6.25
N ILE A 57 16.04 -7.13 6.66
CA ILE A 57 15.30 -6.22 7.52
C ILE A 57 14.64 -5.17 6.65
N ILE A 58 13.32 -5.01 6.82
CA ILE A 58 12.54 -4.00 6.15
C ILE A 58 12.04 -3.00 7.17
N SER A 59 12.42 -1.73 6.98
CA SER A 59 11.87 -0.62 7.78
C SER A 59 10.53 -0.20 7.21
N MET A 60 9.49 -0.23 8.03
CA MET A 60 8.13 0.14 7.66
C MET A 60 7.73 1.41 8.40
N SER A 61 7.17 2.36 7.67
CA SER A 61 6.61 3.57 8.27
C SER A 61 5.22 3.78 7.70
N VAL A 62 4.24 3.96 8.57
CA VAL A 62 2.86 4.24 8.18
C VAL A 62 2.46 5.59 8.75
N GLY A 63 1.82 6.40 7.92
CA GLY A 63 1.32 7.71 8.32
C GLY A 63 2.38 8.81 8.31
N PRO A 64 2.02 10.02 8.84
CA PRO A 64 0.69 10.36 9.35
C PRO A 64 -0.43 10.18 8.32
N LEU A 65 -1.60 9.76 8.79
CA LEU A 65 -2.76 9.49 7.94
C LEU A 65 -3.83 10.58 8.13
N ILE A 66 -4.71 10.70 7.13
CA ILE A 66 -5.93 11.50 7.26
C ILE A 66 -7.09 10.53 7.19
N GLU A 67 -7.81 10.38 8.29
CA GLU A 67 -8.87 9.39 8.43
C GLU A 67 -9.87 9.48 7.28
N ASP A 68 -10.17 8.32 6.67
CA ASP A 68 -11.10 8.14 5.54
C ASP A 68 -10.72 8.88 4.26
N LYS A 69 -9.56 9.55 4.21
CA LYS A 69 -9.12 10.33 3.04
C LYS A 69 -7.79 9.92 2.47
N TYR A 70 -6.83 9.58 3.33
CA TYR A 70 -5.46 9.40 2.88
C TYR A 70 -4.74 8.35 3.71
N PHE A 71 -4.13 7.40 3.03
CA PHE A 71 -3.30 6.36 3.65
C PHE A 71 -1.95 6.34 2.97
N ILE A 72 -0.88 6.46 3.73
CA ILE A 72 0.49 6.40 3.19
C ILE A 72 1.31 5.38 3.96
N MET A 73 2.10 4.61 3.23
CA MET A 73 3.06 3.69 3.81
C MET A 73 4.38 3.77 3.05
N LYS A 74 5.46 3.72 3.78
CA LYS A 74 6.80 3.67 3.22
C LYS A 74 7.49 2.40 3.70
N TYR A 75 8.15 1.70 2.81
CA TYR A 75 9.07 0.66 3.22
C TYR A 75 10.46 0.94 2.65
N GLU A 76 11.48 0.56 3.41
CA GLU A 76 12.86 0.80 3.06
C GLU A 76 13.71 -0.42 3.38
N THR A 77 14.49 -0.85 2.40
CA THR A 77 15.49 -1.89 2.56
C THR A 77 16.86 -1.24 2.30
N LYS A 78 17.92 -2.03 2.38
CA LYS A 78 19.27 -1.57 2.08
C LYS A 78 19.36 -0.92 0.69
N ASP A 79 18.66 -1.47 -0.30
CA ASP A 79 18.81 -1.10 -1.69
C ASP A 79 17.57 -0.41 -2.30
N THR A 80 16.47 -0.37 -1.58
CA THR A 80 15.19 0.08 -2.13
C THR A 80 14.45 0.96 -1.14
N LYS A 81 13.81 1.99 -1.65
CA LYS A 81 12.88 2.83 -0.90
C LYS A 81 11.60 2.95 -1.71
N CYS A 82 10.48 2.58 -1.12
CA CYS A 82 9.19 2.63 -1.79
C CYS A 82 8.17 3.38 -0.94
N LEU A 83 7.47 4.30 -1.59
CA LEU A 83 6.33 5.00 -1.02
C LEU A 83 5.09 4.59 -1.77
N TYR A 84 4.03 4.24 -1.07
CA TYR A 84 2.74 4.04 -1.70
C TYR A 84 1.63 4.65 -0.87
N TYR A 85 0.66 5.25 -1.57
CA TYR A 85 -0.43 5.95 -0.92
C TYR A 85 -1.74 5.74 -1.66
N TYR A 86 -2.79 5.81 -0.86
CA TYR A 86 -4.17 5.72 -1.31
C TYR A 86 -4.87 7.03 -0.97
N ASP A 87 -5.45 7.69 -1.98
CA ASP A 87 -6.30 8.85 -1.82
C ASP A 87 -7.74 8.45 -2.12
N PHE A 88 -8.66 8.81 -1.25
CA PHE A 88 -10.08 8.52 -1.44
C PHE A 88 -10.83 9.78 -1.80
N SER A 89 -11.73 9.67 -2.78
CA SER A 89 -12.57 10.78 -3.22
C SER A 89 -13.96 10.28 -3.57
N SER A 90 -14.90 11.21 -3.59
CA SER A 90 -16.27 10.94 -4.00
C SER A 90 -16.72 12.03 -4.96
N LYS A 91 -17.39 11.63 -6.03
CA LYS A 91 -17.90 12.54 -7.04
C LYS A 91 -19.17 11.94 -7.66
N ASP A 92 -20.23 12.75 -7.73
CA ASP A 92 -21.50 12.38 -8.35
C ASP A 92 -22.09 11.06 -7.79
N GLY A 93 -21.97 10.88 -6.46
CA GLY A 93 -22.50 9.69 -5.78
C GLY A 93 -21.63 8.45 -5.93
N LYS A 94 -20.46 8.57 -6.57
CA LYS A 94 -19.53 7.46 -6.77
C LYS A 94 -18.28 7.67 -5.94
N ASN A 95 -17.68 6.56 -5.50
CA ASN A 95 -16.46 6.57 -4.70
C ASN A 95 -15.28 6.09 -5.53
N TYR A 96 -14.13 6.72 -5.31
CA TYR A 96 -12.90 6.42 -6.04
C TYR A 96 -11.72 6.28 -5.08
N VAL A 97 -10.79 5.42 -5.45
CA VAL A 97 -9.48 5.36 -4.81
C VAL A 97 -8.42 5.65 -5.87
N THR A 98 -7.46 6.48 -5.52
CA THR A 98 -6.27 6.71 -6.34
C THR A 98 -5.07 6.13 -5.61
N TYR A 99 -4.48 5.11 -6.20
CA TYR A 99 -3.25 4.48 -5.71
C TYR A 99 -2.06 5.11 -6.42
N SER A 100 -1.06 5.51 -5.65
CA SER A 100 0.18 6.06 -6.20
C SER A 100 1.37 5.34 -5.59
N GLU A 101 2.41 5.13 -6.38
CA GLU A 101 3.60 4.44 -5.95
C GLU A 101 4.84 5.14 -6.50
N GLU A 102 5.82 5.35 -5.60
CA GLU A 102 7.13 5.91 -5.95
C GLU A 102 8.20 4.94 -5.46
N ASN A 103 9.05 4.49 -6.38
CA ASN A 103 10.15 3.57 -6.09
C ASN A 103 11.48 4.24 -6.41
N ASN A 104 12.38 4.24 -5.43
CA ASN A 104 13.77 4.65 -5.63
C ASN A 104 14.69 3.47 -5.38
N TYR A 105 15.29 2.96 -6.46
CA TYR A 105 16.33 1.95 -6.36
C TYR A 105 17.67 2.65 -6.21
N LYS A 106 18.39 2.36 -5.14
CA LYS A 106 19.70 2.99 -4.85
C LYS A 106 20.80 2.57 -5.83
N LYS A 107 20.59 1.49 -6.58
CA LYS A 107 21.47 1.08 -7.68
C LYS A 107 20.76 1.39 -8.99
N ASP A 108 21.11 2.52 -9.57
CA ASP A 108 20.66 2.86 -10.89
C ASP A 108 21.33 1.92 -11.88
N THR A 109 20.60 0.88 -12.27
CA THR A 109 21.05 0.03 -13.36
C THR A 109 20.81 0.76 -14.67
N ILE A 110 21.82 1.47 -15.09
CA ILE A 110 22.12 1.82 -16.47
C ILE A 110 20.91 1.93 -17.37
N GLY A 111 20.43 3.17 -17.55
CA GLY A 111 19.39 3.48 -18.51
C GLY A 111 19.85 3.21 -19.94
N ASN A 112 19.68 2.00 -20.41
CA ASN A 112 19.75 1.75 -21.85
C ASN A 112 18.32 1.73 -22.40
N LYS A 113 18.20 1.87 -23.73
CA LYS A 113 16.90 1.93 -24.42
C LYS A 113 16.01 0.70 -24.17
N LEU A 114 16.62 -0.45 -23.93
CA LEU A 114 15.92 -1.68 -23.59
C LEU A 114 15.31 -1.63 -22.20
N GLY A 115 15.99 -0.98 -21.24
CA GLY A 115 15.48 -0.77 -19.90
C GLY A 115 14.25 0.12 -19.89
N THR A 116 14.18 1.12 -20.76
CA THR A 116 13.03 2.03 -20.88
C THR A 116 11.79 1.32 -21.40
N LEU A 117 11.95 0.47 -22.45
CA LEU A 117 10.86 -0.33 -22.98
C LEU A 117 10.35 -1.34 -21.96
N LYS A 118 11.25 -2.02 -21.28
CA LYS A 118 10.91 -2.98 -20.24
C LYS A 118 10.14 -2.30 -19.09
N ARG A 119 10.56 -1.10 -18.69
CA ARG A 119 9.87 -0.33 -17.67
C ARG A 119 8.43 0.02 -18.05
N LYS A 120 8.19 0.38 -19.32
CA LYS A 120 6.84 0.68 -19.81
C LYS A 120 5.93 -0.55 -19.78
N PHE A 121 6.43 -1.71 -20.21
CA PHE A 121 5.68 -2.96 -20.16
C PHE A 121 5.43 -3.39 -18.71
N ASP A 122 6.43 -3.28 -17.84
CA ASP A 122 6.32 -3.62 -16.43
C ASP A 122 5.32 -2.69 -15.73
N GLU A 123 5.28 -1.41 -16.09
CA GLU A 123 4.33 -0.44 -15.54
C GLU A 123 2.90 -0.79 -15.91
N LYS A 124 2.65 -1.17 -17.17
CA LYS A 124 1.32 -1.57 -17.63
C LYS A 124 0.85 -2.83 -16.90
N ALA A 125 1.72 -3.82 -16.74
CA ALA A 125 1.42 -5.04 -16.01
C ALA A 125 1.17 -4.75 -14.53
N LEU A 126 1.95 -3.86 -13.94
CA LEU A 126 1.81 -3.45 -12.55
C LEU A 126 0.49 -2.72 -12.31
N LYS A 127 0.11 -1.81 -13.21
CA LYS A 127 -1.18 -1.10 -13.12
C LYS A 127 -2.35 -2.08 -13.16
N ARG A 128 -2.28 -3.09 -14.03
CA ARG A 128 -3.31 -4.13 -14.11
C ARG A 128 -3.39 -4.93 -12.81
N ARG A 129 -2.25 -5.27 -12.22
CA ARG A 129 -2.18 -5.99 -10.95
C ARG A 129 -2.79 -5.17 -9.82
N ILE A 130 -2.49 -3.88 -9.77
CA ILE A 130 -3.03 -2.96 -8.77
C ILE A 130 -4.55 -2.84 -8.93
N PHE A 131 -5.03 -2.70 -10.17
CA PHE A 131 -6.45 -2.61 -10.46
C PHE A 131 -7.19 -3.86 -9.98
N ASN A 132 -6.64 -5.05 -10.27
CA ASN A 132 -7.19 -6.31 -9.81
C ASN A 132 -7.17 -6.42 -8.28
N ASN A 133 -6.12 -5.93 -7.65
CA ASN A 133 -6.00 -5.91 -6.20
C ASN A 133 -7.07 -5.02 -5.55
N ILE A 134 -7.35 -3.87 -6.15
CA ILE A 134 -8.40 -2.98 -5.68
C ILE A 134 -9.76 -3.68 -5.77
N GLU A 135 -10.04 -4.36 -6.87
CA GLU A 135 -11.28 -5.12 -7.04
C GLU A 135 -11.42 -6.24 -6.00
N LEU A 136 -10.35 -7.00 -5.78
CA LEU A 136 -10.33 -8.06 -4.78
C LEU A 136 -10.55 -7.50 -3.37
N THR A 137 -9.96 -6.36 -3.07
CA THR A 137 -10.11 -5.69 -1.78
C THR A 137 -11.56 -5.24 -1.56
N THR A 138 -12.19 -4.62 -2.57
CA THR A 138 -13.59 -4.22 -2.45
C THR A 138 -14.52 -5.41 -2.28
N THR A 139 -14.26 -6.50 -3.00
CA THR A 139 -15.03 -7.73 -2.86
C THR A 139 -14.87 -8.31 -1.45
N TYR A 140 -13.67 -8.34 -0.93
CA TYR A 140 -13.41 -8.79 0.43
C TYR A 140 -14.19 -7.96 1.45
N ILE A 141 -14.13 -6.63 1.32
CA ILE A 141 -14.83 -5.71 2.24
C ILE A 141 -16.33 -5.97 2.21
N LYS A 142 -16.92 -6.11 1.02
CA LYS A 142 -18.35 -6.38 0.87
C LYS A 142 -18.75 -7.71 1.52
N ASN A 143 -17.95 -8.74 1.35
CA ASN A 143 -18.24 -10.07 1.88
C ASN A 143 -18.08 -10.16 3.39
N HIS A 144 -17.36 -9.23 4.00
CA HIS A 144 -17.07 -9.22 5.44
C HIS A 144 -17.81 -8.13 6.21
N ARG A 145 -18.77 -7.45 5.58
CA ARG A 145 -19.57 -6.39 6.22
C ARG A 145 -20.39 -6.89 7.41
N GLU A 146 -20.83 -8.12 7.37
CA GLU A 146 -21.67 -8.71 8.39
C GLU A 146 -20.92 -9.27 9.60
N GLU A 147 -19.59 -9.30 9.57
CA GLU A 147 -18.74 -9.81 10.63
C GLU A 147 -18.44 -8.80 11.75
N LYS A 148 -19.14 -7.69 11.75
CA LYS A 148 -18.97 -6.64 12.77
C LYS A 148 -19.87 -6.88 13.98
#